data_6a76fb33cab03d6fdd916bb222c0f615
#
_entry.id   6a76fb33cab03d6fdd916bb222c0f615
#
_cell.length_a   1.000
_cell.length_b   1.000
_cell.length_c   1.000
_cell.angle_alpha   90.00
_cell.angle_beta   90.00
_cell.angle_gamma   90.00
#
_symmetry.space_group_name_H-M   'P 1'
#
loop_
_entity.id
_entity.type
_entity.pdbx_description
1 polymer ?
#
loop_
_entity_poly.entity_id
_entity_poly.type
_entity_poly.pdbx_seq_one_letter_code
_entity_poly.pdbx_strand_id
1 'polypeptide(L)'
;HAGHWYGFNPKKKRYIKAIEKVDGYIGKIVDSMSTRSSFENEDWLIIITSDHGGKKRSHGGQSIEEIQIPIILSSSSPRIENLIRQTYLTDIVPTILHHFDIEIDPVWQLDGSTLIDS
;
A
#
# COMPACT_ATOMS: atom_id res chain seq x y z
N HIS A 1 2.23 15.71 0.12
CA HIS A 1 2.35 17.15 0.43
C HIS A 1 2.15 17.50 1.92
N ALA A 2 1.39 16.70 2.70
CA ALA A 2 1.16 16.97 4.13
C ALA A 2 2.47 17.02 4.95
N GLY A 3 3.41 16.13 4.66
CA GLY A 3 4.72 16.11 5.30
C GLY A 3 5.52 17.39 5.09
N HIS A 4 5.52 17.96 3.90
CA HIS A 4 6.20 19.22 3.60
C HIS A 4 5.62 20.40 4.38
N TRP A 5 4.28 20.51 4.42
CA TRP A 5 3.60 21.62 5.07
C TRP A 5 3.60 21.52 6.59
N TYR A 6 3.36 20.32 7.10
CA TYR A 6 3.12 20.10 8.54
C TYR A 6 4.28 19.40 9.25
N GLY A 7 5.23 18.82 8.48
CA GLY A 7 6.30 17.95 8.92
C GLY A 7 5.81 16.53 9.19
N PHE A 8 6.63 15.56 8.87
CA PHE A 8 6.43 14.13 9.13
C PHE A 8 6.55 13.86 10.64
N ASN A 9 5.49 14.12 11.38
CA ASN A 9 5.51 14.01 12.85
C ASN A 9 4.12 13.62 13.38
N PRO A 10 3.98 12.40 13.95
CA PRO A 10 2.70 11.91 14.48
C PRO A 10 2.18 12.71 15.70
N LYS A 11 3.02 13.53 16.33
CA LYS A 11 2.57 14.43 17.43
C LYS A 11 1.89 15.71 16.92
N LYS A 12 1.96 15.99 15.62
CA LYS A 12 1.34 17.19 15.03
C LYS A 12 -0.09 16.90 14.57
N LYS A 13 -1.08 17.49 15.23
CA LYS A 13 -2.50 17.33 14.91
C LYS A 13 -2.84 17.59 13.43
N ARG A 14 -2.19 18.57 12.79
CA ARG A 14 -2.43 18.86 11.36
C ARG A 14 -1.93 17.76 10.44
N TYR A 15 -0.82 17.10 10.80
CA TYR A 15 -0.30 15.95 10.05
C TYR A 15 -1.24 14.75 10.17
N ILE A 16 -1.69 14.44 11.40
CA ILE A 16 -2.67 13.37 11.64
C ILE A 16 -3.97 13.64 10.89
N LYS A 17 -4.53 14.85 10.98
CA LYS A 17 -5.75 15.22 10.23
C LYS A 17 -5.61 15.07 8.72
N ALA A 18 -4.41 15.27 8.17
CA ALA A 18 -4.17 15.03 6.75
C ALA A 18 -4.21 13.54 6.41
N ILE A 19 -3.69 12.66 7.28
CA ILE A 19 -3.79 11.20 7.14
C ILE A 19 -5.25 10.76 7.26
N GLU A 20 -5.99 11.20 8.30
CA GLU A 20 -7.41 10.91 8.47
C GLU A 20 -8.25 11.34 7.26
N LYS A 21 -7.90 12.46 6.63
CA LYS A 21 -8.57 12.92 5.42
C LYS A 21 -8.32 11.98 4.23
N VAL A 22 -7.10 11.47 4.06
CA VAL A 22 -6.76 10.49 3.01
C VAL A 22 -7.47 9.17 3.28
N ASP A 23 -7.47 8.71 4.53
CA ASP A 23 -8.21 7.53 4.97
C ASP A 23 -9.71 7.64 4.60
N GLY A 24 -10.33 8.79 4.87
CA GLY A 24 -11.70 9.06 4.44
C GLY A 24 -11.92 9.05 2.92
N TYR A 25 -10.91 9.32 2.10
CA TYR A 25 -11.00 9.17 0.65
C TYR A 25 -10.91 7.69 0.25
N ILE A 26 -10.04 6.93 0.90
CA ILE A 26 -9.92 5.48 0.70
C ILE A 26 -11.26 4.82 1.06
N GLY A 27 -11.86 5.17 2.21
CA GLY A 27 -13.16 4.69 2.63
C GLY A 27 -14.24 4.89 1.55
N LYS A 28 -14.31 6.09 0.93
CA LYS A 28 -15.26 6.35 -0.16
C LYS A 28 -15.04 5.47 -1.39
N ILE A 29 -13.78 5.14 -1.71
CA ILE A 29 -13.47 4.22 -2.82
C ILE A 29 -13.97 2.82 -2.48
N VAL A 30 -13.66 2.33 -1.28
CA VAL A 30 -14.09 1.01 -0.79
C VAL A 30 -15.62 0.91 -0.76
N ASP A 31 -16.30 1.93 -0.23
CA ASP A 31 -17.78 2.01 -0.22
C ASP A 31 -18.34 1.96 -1.64
N SER A 32 -17.74 2.70 -2.57
CA SER A 32 -18.18 2.71 -3.98
C SER A 32 -17.96 1.37 -4.67
N MET A 33 -16.91 0.63 -4.30
CA MET A 33 -16.69 -0.74 -4.78
C MET A 33 -17.77 -1.68 -4.25
N SER A 34 -18.02 -1.66 -2.94
CA SER A 34 -18.97 -2.57 -2.28
C SER A 34 -20.44 -2.36 -2.70
N THR A 35 -20.78 -1.18 -3.26
CA THR A 35 -22.14 -0.90 -3.79
C THR A 35 -22.37 -1.38 -5.22
N ARG A 36 -21.35 -1.92 -5.89
CA ARG A 36 -21.50 -2.45 -7.26
C ARG A 36 -22.29 -3.76 -7.22
N SER A 37 -23.19 -3.92 -8.15
CA SER A 37 -24.01 -5.15 -8.24
C SER A 37 -23.18 -6.43 -8.55
N SER A 38 -22.00 -6.26 -9.13
CA SER A 38 -21.06 -7.34 -9.45
C SER A 38 -20.05 -7.64 -8.33
N PHE A 39 -20.01 -6.84 -7.26
CA PHE A 39 -18.96 -6.90 -6.22
C PHE A 39 -18.72 -8.30 -5.65
N GLU A 40 -19.80 -9.04 -5.34
CA GLU A 40 -19.73 -10.41 -4.80
C GLU A 40 -19.17 -11.45 -5.79
N ASN A 41 -19.10 -11.09 -7.08
CA ASN A 41 -18.60 -11.96 -8.14
C ASN A 41 -17.23 -11.49 -8.68
N GLU A 42 -16.65 -10.47 -8.07
CA GLU A 42 -15.36 -9.91 -8.45
C GLU A 42 -14.30 -10.27 -7.39
N ASP A 43 -13.09 -10.57 -7.84
CA ASP A 43 -11.94 -10.73 -6.94
C ASP A 43 -11.19 -9.41 -6.83
N TRP A 44 -11.19 -8.84 -5.61
CA TRP A 44 -10.60 -7.55 -5.33
C TRP A 44 -9.32 -7.68 -4.51
N LEU A 45 -8.28 -7.00 -4.99
CA LEU A 45 -7.07 -6.75 -4.22
C LEU A 45 -6.88 -5.24 -4.04
N ILE A 46 -6.86 -4.79 -2.80
CA ILE A 46 -6.62 -3.40 -2.42
C ILE A 46 -5.22 -3.31 -1.82
N ILE A 47 -4.37 -2.48 -2.40
CA ILE A 47 -3.03 -2.19 -1.91
C ILE A 47 -2.95 -0.70 -1.58
N ILE A 48 -2.64 -0.37 -0.32
CA ILE A 48 -2.43 1.01 0.14
C ILE A 48 -0.98 1.14 0.57
N THR A 49 -0.28 2.08 -0.01
CA THR A 49 1.13 2.33 0.29
C THR A 49 1.49 3.81 0.11
N SER A 50 2.74 4.14 0.35
CA SER A 50 3.34 5.45 0.09
C SER A 50 4.59 5.29 -0.76
N ASP A 51 4.94 6.29 -1.53
CA ASP A 51 6.16 6.35 -2.35
C ASP A 51 7.43 6.47 -1.49
N HIS A 52 7.34 7.15 -0.34
CA HIS A 52 8.43 7.32 0.61
C HIS A 52 7.88 7.73 2.00
N GLY A 53 8.72 7.58 3.00
CA GLY A 53 8.51 8.17 4.32
C GLY A 53 9.01 9.62 4.39
N GLY A 54 9.40 10.08 5.58
CA GLY A 54 9.94 11.43 5.72
C GLY A 54 10.37 11.78 7.12
N LYS A 55 11.28 12.75 7.22
CA LYS A 55 11.86 13.22 8.46
C LYS A 55 11.78 14.74 8.56
N LYS A 56 11.20 15.25 9.64
CA LYS A 56 10.94 16.69 9.83
C LYS A 56 10.07 17.22 8.68
N ARG A 57 10.62 18.02 7.76
CA ARG A 57 9.94 18.56 6.56
C ARG A 57 10.63 18.14 5.27
N SER A 58 11.48 17.13 5.32
CA SER A 58 12.29 16.63 4.21
C SER A 58 12.04 15.15 3.96
N HIS A 59 12.47 14.67 2.83
CA HIS A 59 12.49 13.28 2.41
C HIS A 59 13.63 13.08 1.39
N GLY A 60 13.88 11.82 0.99
CA GLY A 60 14.91 11.48 0.01
C GLY A 60 16.27 11.15 0.62
N GLY A 61 16.39 11.15 1.96
CA GLY A 61 17.54 10.60 2.67
C GLY A 61 17.42 9.09 2.89
N GLN A 62 18.36 8.55 3.67
CA GLN A 62 18.50 7.11 3.96
C GLN A 62 18.16 6.76 5.43
N SER A 63 17.53 7.67 6.17
CA SER A 63 17.09 7.37 7.53
C SER A 63 15.88 6.43 7.50
N ILE A 64 15.70 5.65 8.57
CA ILE A 64 14.56 4.72 8.69
C ILE A 64 13.24 5.45 8.46
N GLU A 65 13.08 6.65 9.01
CA GLU A 65 11.88 7.45 8.86
C GLU A 65 11.60 7.88 7.40
N GLU A 66 12.63 7.92 6.56
CA GLU A 66 12.51 8.31 5.16
C GLU A 66 12.30 7.12 4.23
N ILE A 67 12.86 5.95 4.57
CA ILE A 67 12.74 4.73 3.75
C ILE A 67 11.59 3.81 4.16
N GLN A 68 11.13 3.89 5.41
CA GLN A 68 10.04 3.06 5.90
C GLN A 68 8.69 3.62 5.44
N ILE A 69 7.89 2.76 4.81
CA ILE A 69 6.55 3.07 4.31
C ILE A 69 5.55 2.01 4.81
N PRO A 70 4.26 2.35 4.91
CA PRO A 70 3.22 1.35 5.14
C PRO A 70 2.96 0.56 3.86
N ILE A 71 2.68 -0.73 3.99
CA ILE A 71 2.03 -1.55 2.97
C ILE A 71 0.84 -2.23 3.65
N ILE A 72 -0.37 -1.91 3.20
CA ILE A 72 -1.62 -2.47 3.70
C ILE A 72 -2.27 -3.22 2.55
N LEU A 73 -2.60 -4.47 2.78
CA LEU A 73 -3.26 -5.34 1.81
C LEU A 73 -4.64 -5.72 2.33
N SER A 74 -5.62 -5.74 1.43
CA SER A 74 -6.94 -6.30 1.66
C SER A 74 -7.41 -7.02 0.41
N SER A 75 -7.95 -8.23 0.55
CA SER A 75 -8.43 -9.04 -0.58
C SER A 75 -9.80 -9.61 -0.26
N SER A 76 -10.63 -9.77 -1.27
CA SER A 76 -11.88 -10.54 -1.19
C SER A 76 -11.64 -12.04 -1.12
N SER A 77 -10.51 -12.51 -1.63
CA SER A 77 -10.07 -13.91 -1.53
C SER A 77 -9.21 -14.12 -0.26
N PRO A 78 -9.24 -15.31 0.38
CA PRO A 78 -8.47 -15.59 1.60
C PRO A 78 -6.97 -15.84 1.32
N ARG A 79 -6.41 -15.12 0.35
CA ARG A 79 -5.01 -15.28 -0.11
C ARG A 79 -4.00 -14.48 0.70
N ILE A 80 -4.44 -13.71 1.70
CA ILE A 80 -3.54 -12.94 2.56
C ILE A 80 -3.34 -13.68 3.85
N GLU A 81 -2.24 -14.39 3.97
CA GLU A 81 -1.78 -14.95 5.23
C GLU A 81 -0.91 -13.96 6.02
N ASN A 82 -0.62 -14.29 7.28
CA ASN A 82 0.23 -13.45 8.13
C ASN A 82 1.62 -13.26 7.53
N LEU A 83 1.90 -12.08 7.00
CA LEU A 83 3.22 -11.73 6.48
C LEU A 83 4.22 -11.63 7.62
N ILE A 84 5.03 -12.68 7.82
CA ILE A 84 6.08 -12.75 8.85
C ILE A 84 7.44 -12.28 8.30
N ARG A 85 7.49 -11.72 7.08
CA ARG A 85 8.72 -11.24 6.47
C ARG A 85 8.76 -9.73 6.31
N GLN A 86 9.95 -9.19 6.18
CA GLN A 86 10.11 -7.81 5.74
C GLN A 86 9.59 -7.66 4.31
N THR A 87 8.82 -6.61 4.08
CA THR A 87 8.21 -6.30 2.78
C THR A 87 8.83 -5.04 2.19
N TYR A 88 8.83 -4.96 0.86
CA TYR A 88 9.44 -3.87 0.11
C TYR A 88 8.46 -3.32 -0.93
N LEU A 89 8.68 -2.09 -1.37
CA LEU A 89 7.88 -1.46 -2.43
C LEU A 89 7.94 -2.28 -3.74
N THR A 90 9.06 -2.94 -3.99
CA THR A 90 9.27 -3.83 -5.15
C THR A 90 8.38 -5.07 -5.14
N ASP A 91 7.83 -5.47 -3.99
CA ASP A 91 6.92 -6.61 -3.86
C ASP A 91 5.52 -6.34 -4.45
N ILE A 92 5.17 -5.06 -4.66
CA ILE A 92 3.83 -4.69 -5.14
C ILE A 92 3.57 -5.20 -6.55
N VAL A 93 4.52 -5.05 -7.46
CA VAL A 93 4.35 -5.48 -8.86
C VAL A 93 4.16 -6.99 -8.96
N PRO A 94 5.02 -7.85 -8.38
CA PRO A 94 4.79 -9.29 -8.36
C PRO A 94 3.45 -9.68 -7.72
N THR A 95 3.02 -8.97 -6.67
CA THR A 95 1.73 -9.21 -6.01
C THR A 95 0.55 -8.94 -6.95
N ILE A 96 0.59 -7.84 -7.69
CA ILE A 96 -0.45 -7.50 -8.67
C ILE A 96 -0.49 -8.53 -9.80
N LEU A 97 0.67 -8.90 -10.35
CA LEU A 97 0.76 -9.89 -11.42
C LEU A 97 0.21 -11.25 -10.97
N HIS A 98 0.58 -11.68 -9.76
CA HIS A 98 0.07 -12.91 -9.16
C HIS A 98 -1.45 -12.88 -8.94
N HIS A 99 -2.01 -11.75 -8.49
CA HIS A 99 -3.46 -11.58 -8.33
C HIS A 99 -4.23 -11.77 -9.67
N PHE A 100 -3.63 -11.40 -10.77
CA PHE A 100 -4.20 -11.57 -12.11
C PHE A 100 -3.81 -12.91 -12.77
N ASP A 101 -3.21 -13.84 -12.05
CA ASP A 101 -2.69 -15.12 -12.57
C ASP A 101 -1.72 -14.92 -13.76
N ILE A 102 -0.98 -13.81 -13.78
CA ILE A 102 0.04 -13.52 -14.77
C ILE A 102 1.37 -14.13 -14.32
N GLU A 103 1.85 -15.10 -15.08
CA GLU A 103 3.16 -15.71 -14.85
C GLU A 103 4.29 -14.68 -15.03
N ILE A 104 5.17 -14.59 -14.05
CA ILE A 104 6.32 -13.68 -14.08
C ILE A 104 7.44 -14.34 -14.87
N ASP A 105 7.74 -13.80 -16.05
CA ASP A 105 8.87 -14.26 -16.85
C ASP A 105 10.20 -13.89 -16.11
N PRO A 106 11.07 -14.87 -15.85
CA PRO A 106 12.39 -14.62 -15.22
C PRO A 106 13.24 -13.57 -15.95
N VAL A 107 13.01 -13.35 -17.25
CA VAL A 107 13.72 -12.33 -18.03
C VAL A 107 13.43 -10.90 -17.53
N TRP A 108 12.31 -10.67 -16.85
CA TRP A 108 11.95 -9.35 -16.29
C TRP A 108 12.79 -8.96 -15.07
N GLN A 109 13.47 -9.94 -14.45
CA GLN A 109 14.38 -9.72 -13.31
C GLN A 109 13.78 -8.83 -12.22
N LEU A 110 12.53 -9.12 -11.80
CA LEU A 110 11.87 -8.40 -10.73
C LEU A 110 12.57 -8.67 -9.40
N ASP A 111 12.92 -7.60 -8.66
CA ASP A 111 13.59 -7.69 -7.35
C ASP A 111 12.66 -8.14 -6.22
N GLY A 112 11.35 -7.98 -6.39
CA GLY A 112 10.33 -8.30 -5.38
C GLY A 112 9.76 -9.70 -5.52
N SER A 113 8.95 -10.08 -4.55
CA SER A 113 8.18 -11.34 -4.54
C SER A 113 6.73 -11.08 -4.11
N THR A 114 5.80 -11.97 -4.51
CA THR A 114 4.38 -11.82 -4.13
C THR A 114 4.18 -11.77 -2.61
N LEU A 115 3.18 -10.99 -2.18
CA LEU A 115 2.72 -10.84 -0.80
C LEU A 115 1.43 -11.62 -0.53
N ILE A 116 0.92 -12.33 -1.51
CA ILE A 116 -0.29 -13.17 -1.41
C ILE A 116 0.04 -14.60 -1.85
N ASP A 117 -0.67 -15.55 -1.30
CA ASP A 117 -0.50 -16.98 -1.61
C ASP A 117 -1.35 -17.39 -2.82
N SER A 118 -1.01 -18.55 -3.42
CA SER A 118 -1.68 -19.13 -4.59
C SER A 118 -3.05 -19.70 -4.25
#